data_c0c34a38e64e112711cfb4a9505a552d
#
_entry.id   c0c34a38e64e112711cfb4a9505a552d
#
_cell.length_a   1.000
_cell.length_b   1.000
_cell.length_c   1.000
_cell.angle_alpha   90.00
_cell.angle_beta   90.00
_cell.angle_gamma   90.00
#
_symmetry.space_group_name_H-M   'P 1'
#
loop_
_entity.id
_entity.type
_entity.pdbx_description
1 polymer ?
#
loop_
_entity_poly.entity_id
_entity_poly.type
_entity_poly.pdbx_seq_one_letter_code
_entity_poly.pdbx_strand_id
1 'polypeptide(L)'
;FRELSLAYFFGASSLTDAYLVAISIPTTIFGIIGSGILNGYIPMYNHIRETSNTYNAKRFTNNFVNVMLLFSSLVFLFGFFFSDLLVKLFSFGFDRATLELASFYTKISIFSIFPIILVSIFSGFLQVNNKFLIVAFISIPTNFIYIMGSYIAYKTNIFTMLVLFTCLAMFFQLIFLYPFVLKNKFRFSFKVNLYDKNLHKLLMLGIPIIIGTSLEQINSLIDRTVASGLGSGSIQMQQFYL
;
A
#
# COMPACT_ATOMS: atom_id res chain seq x y z
N PHE A 1 10.84 -14.03 -1.70
CA PHE A 1 12.09 -13.70 -1.00
C PHE A 1 11.85 -12.97 0.32
N ARG A 2 10.94 -11.98 0.38
CA ARG A 2 10.63 -11.21 1.58
C ARG A 2 10.16 -12.11 2.73
N GLU A 3 9.19 -12.97 2.48
CA GLU A 3 8.61 -13.89 3.47
C GLU A 3 9.61 -14.95 3.92
N LEU A 4 10.41 -15.46 2.99
CA LEU A 4 11.50 -16.39 3.32
C LEU A 4 12.53 -15.75 4.27
N SER A 5 12.91 -14.48 4.06
CA SER A 5 13.83 -13.80 4.97
C SER A 5 13.22 -13.57 6.35
N LEU A 6 11.93 -13.24 6.41
CA LEU A 6 11.20 -13.08 7.68
C LEU A 6 11.18 -14.39 8.47
N ALA A 7 10.84 -15.49 7.81
CA ALA A 7 10.80 -16.82 8.44
C ALA A 7 12.19 -17.30 8.89
N TYR A 8 13.21 -17.04 8.06
CA TYR A 8 14.58 -17.45 8.39
C TYR A 8 15.13 -16.73 9.62
N PHE A 9 14.93 -15.42 9.73
CA PHE A 9 15.50 -14.61 10.81
C PHE A 9 14.66 -14.64 12.09
N PHE A 10 13.33 -14.73 11.99
CA PHE A 10 12.44 -14.51 13.14
C PHE A 10 11.52 -15.67 13.46
N GLY A 11 11.36 -16.64 12.54
CA GLY A 11 10.47 -17.77 12.73
C GLY A 11 9.01 -17.36 12.96
N ALA A 12 8.15 -18.32 13.23
CA ALA A 12 6.75 -18.10 13.58
C ALA A 12 6.64 -17.70 15.07
N SER A 13 6.24 -16.45 15.32
CA SER A 13 6.13 -15.87 16.66
C SER A 13 5.04 -14.81 16.74
N SER A 14 4.60 -14.46 17.95
CA SER A 14 3.68 -13.34 18.16
C SER A 14 4.23 -12.00 17.67
N LEU A 15 5.55 -11.80 17.67
CA LEU A 15 6.21 -10.62 17.12
C LEU A 15 6.04 -10.52 15.61
N THR A 16 6.21 -11.64 14.90
CA THR A 16 6.03 -11.72 13.45
C THR A 16 4.56 -11.57 13.07
N ASP A 17 3.64 -12.14 13.84
CA ASP A 17 2.20 -11.97 13.62
C ASP A 17 1.76 -10.52 13.80
N ALA A 18 2.22 -9.85 14.87
CA ALA A 18 1.97 -8.43 15.11
C ALA A 18 2.47 -7.55 13.94
N TYR A 19 3.67 -7.84 13.43
CA TYR A 19 4.25 -7.16 12.29
C TYR A 19 3.43 -7.37 11.01
N LEU A 20 3.06 -8.62 10.72
CA LEU A 20 2.30 -8.96 9.51
C LEU A 20 0.92 -8.31 9.50
N VAL A 21 0.23 -8.29 10.64
CA VAL A 21 -1.04 -7.57 10.79
C VAL A 21 -0.83 -6.08 10.57
N ALA A 22 0.15 -5.47 11.22
CA ALA A 22 0.40 -4.04 11.11
C ALA A 22 0.69 -3.57 9.68
N ILE A 23 1.44 -4.36 8.88
CA ILE A 23 1.73 -4.03 7.49
C ILE A 23 0.55 -4.33 6.56
N SER A 24 -0.26 -5.32 6.92
CA SER A 24 -1.42 -5.66 6.10
C SER A 24 -2.51 -4.59 6.14
N ILE A 25 -2.65 -3.82 7.23
CA ILE A 25 -3.68 -2.80 7.37
C ILE A 25 -3.64 -1.76 6.24
N PRO A 26 -2.53 -1.01 6.02
CA PRO A 26 -2.49 -0.02 4.95
C PRO A 26 -2.62 -0.65 3.56
N THR A 27 -2.07 -1.85 3.34
CA THR A 27 -2.15 -2.52 2.04
C THR A 27 -3.56 -3.05 1.75
N THR A 28 -4.29 -3.52 2.74
CA THR A 28 -5.68 -3.97 2.58
C THR A 28 -6.62 -2.79 2.36
N ILE A 29 -6.49 -1.70 3.13
CA ILE A 29 -7.29 -0.48 2.92
C ILE A 29 -7.07 0.04 1.49
N PHE A 30 -5.81 0.07 1.04
CA PHE A 30 -5.49 0.43 -0.32
C PHE A 30 -6.06 -0.59 -1.34
N GLY A 31 -5.94 -1.88 -1.08
CA GLY A 31 -6.46 -2.95 -1.94
C GLY A 31 -7.96 -2.84 -2.18
N ILE A 32 -8.73 -2.51 -1.13
CA ILE A 32 -10.17 -2.32 -1.25
C ILE A 32 -10.53 -1.10 -2.11
N ILE A 33 -9.94 0.06 -1.82
CA ILE A 33 -10.37 1.33 -2.41
C ILE A 33 -9.51 1.73 -3.60
N GLY A 34 -8.20 1.59 -3.46
CA GLY A 34 -7.22 2.11 -4.42
C GLY A 34 -7.14 1.30 -5.70
N SER A 35 -7.21 -0.03 -5.62
CA SER A 35 -7.07 -0.90 -6.81
C SER A 35 -8.20 -0.68 -7.83
N GLY A 36 -9.44 -0.56 -7.36
CA GLY A 36 -10.58 -0.31 -8.23
C GLY A 36 -10.48 1.03 -8.97
N ILE A 37 -10.09 2.08 -8.24
CA ILE A 37 -9.94 3.42 -8.83
C ILE A 37 -8.74 3.45 -9.81
N LEU A 38 -7.64 2.79 -9.46
CA LEU A 38 -6.44 2.76 -10.30
C LEU A 38 -6.63 1.95 -11.58
N ASN A 39 -7.40 0.88 -11.55
CA ASN A 39 -7.75 0.12 -12.76
C ASN A 39 -8.54 0.98 -13.77
N GLY A 40 -9.33 1.94 -13.30
CA GLY A 40 -10.02 2.93 -14.14
C GLY A 40 -9.12 4.07 -14.64
N TYR A 41 -7.96 4.31 -13.99
CA TYR A 41 -7.09 5.44 -14.31
C TYR A 41 -6.50 5.36 -15.72
N ILE A 42 -5.95 4.21 -16.12
CA ILE A 42 -5.31 4.02 -17.43
C ILE A 42 -6.29 4.29 -18.59
N PRO A 43 -7.47 3.66 -18.64
CA PRO A 43 -8.44 3.95 -19.69
C PRO A 43 -8.93 5.41 -19.66
N MET A 44 -9.13 6.01 -18.48
CA MET A 44 -9.55 7.40 -18.36
C MET A 44 -8.47 8.37 -18.88
N TYR A 45 -7.19 8.14 -18.53
CA TYR A 45 -6.08 8.95 -19.05
C TYR A 45 -6.02 8.90 -20.58
N ASN A 46 -6.12 7.70 -21.17
CA ASN A 46 -6.11 7.53 -22.62
C ASN A 46 -7.33 8.21 -23.28
N HIS A 47 -8.51 8.04 -22.71
CA HIS A 47 -9.71 8.72 -23.20
C HIS A 47 -9.55 10.25 -23.23
N ILE A 48 -9.04 10.87 -22.16
CA ILE A 48 -8.79 12.32 -22.12
C ILE A 48 -7.71 12.71 -23.12
N ARG A 49 -6.67 11.90 -23.29
CA ARG A 49 -5.60 12.17 -24.25
C ARG A 49 -6.11 12.18 -25.70
N GLU A 50 -7.01 11.27 -26.04
CA GLU A 50 -7.60 11.12 -27.37
C GLU A 50 -8.68 12.17 -27.66
N THR A 51 -9.56 12.42 -26.71
CA THR A 51 -10.68 13.38 -26.90
C THR A 51 -10.29 14.85 -26.73
N SER A 52 -9.15 15.10 -26.08
CA SER A 52 -8.69 16.47 -25.81
C SER A 52 -7.22 16.62 -26.21
N ASN A 53 -6.28 16.39 -25.28
CA ASN A 53 -4.85 16.42 -25.55
C ASN A 53 -4.04 15.85 -24.34
N THR A 54 -2.74 15.65 -24.56
CA THR A 54 -1.81 15.15 -23.53
C THR A 54 -1.68 16.10 -22.32
N TYR A 55 -1.82 17.42 -22.53
CA TYR A 55 -1.75 18.41 -21.45
C TYR A 55 -2.91 18.23 -20.47
N ASN A 56 -4.13 18.08 -20.97
CA ASN A 56 -5.33 17.87 -20.15
C ASN A 56 -5.28 16.51 -19.43
N ALA A 57 -4.76 15.46 -20.07
CA ALA A 57 -4.56 14.18 -19.41
C ALA A 57 -3.57 14.27 -18.24
N LYS A 58 -2.47 15.01 -18.38
CA LYS A 58 -1.52 15.28 -17.28
C LYS A 58 -2.13 16.14 -16.18
N ARG A 59 -2.95 17.12 -16.53
CA ARG A 59 -3.68 17.94 -15.55
C ARG A 59 -4.68 17.10 -14.75
N PHE A 60 -5.38 16.19 -15.41
CA PHE A 60 -6.23 15.21 -14.76
C PHE A 60 -5.43 14.33 -13.79
N THR A 61 -4.28 13.77 -14.22
CA THR A 61 -3.37 13.00 -13.35
C THR A 61 -2.95 13.81 -12.13
N ASN A 62 -2.59 15.09 -12.31
CA ASN A 62 -2.19 15.92 -11.19
C ASN A 62 -3.33 16.16 -10.19
N ASN A 63 -4.55 16.41 -10.67
CA ASN A 63 -5.74 16.52 -9.83
C ASN A 63 -6.02 15.21 -9.09
N PHE A 64 -5.92 14.10 -9.80
CA PHE A 64 -6.10 12.76 -9.22
C PHE A 64 -5.10 12.46 -8.11
N VAL A 65 -3.80 12.77 -8.32
CA VAL A 65 -2.76 12.65 -7.29
C VAL A 65 -3.12 13.47 -6.04
N ASN A 66 -3.53 14.72 -6.22
CA ASN A 66 -3.89 15.58 -5.08
C ASN A 66 -5.10 15.08 -4.30
N VAL A 67 -6.13 14.60 -5.00
CA VAL A 67 -7.32 14.03 -4.36
C VAL A 67 -6.98 12.75 -3.61
N MET A 68 -6.15 11.90 -4.20
CA MET A 68 -5.70 10.66 -3.54
C MET A 68 -4.76 10.94 -2.36
N LEU A 69 -3.97 12.01 -2.38
CA LEU A 69 -3.19 12.47 -1.22
C LEU A 69 -4.10 12.97 -0.08
N LEU A 70 -5.17 13.70 -0.39
CA LEU A 70 -6.17 14.09 0.62
C LEU A 70 -6.82 12.86 1.25
N PHE A 71 -7.23 11.90 0.41
CA PHE A 71 -7.77 10.63 0.89
C PHE A 71 -6.77 9.87 1.77
N SER A 72 -5.51 9.77 1.34
CA SER A 72 -4.42 9.16 2.13
C SER A 72 -4.24 9.84 3.48
N SER A 73 -4.36 11.18 3.52
CA SER A 73 -4.24 11.94 4.76
C SER A 73 -5.37 11.62 5.74
N LEU A 74 -6.60 11.46 5.24
CA LEU A 74 -7.73 11.04 6.07
C LEU A 74 -7.54 9.61 6.61
N VAL A 75 -7.14 8.68 5.75
CA VAL A 75 -6.85 7.29 6.14
C VAL A 75 -5.70 7.23 7.14
N PHE A 76 -4.64 8.01 6.92
CA PHE A 76 -3.52 8.12 7.84
C PHE A 76 -3.96 8.61 9.22
N LEU A 77 -4.69 9.72 9.29
CA LEU A 77 -5.19 10.26 10.57
C LEU A 77 -6.08 9.23 11.29
N PHE A 78 -7.03 8.64 10.56
CA PHE A 78 -7.88 7.61 11.13
C PHE A 78 -7.06 6.40 11.64
N GLY A 79 -6.16 5.86 10.82
CA GLY A 79 -5.33 4.71 11.18
C GLY A 79 -4.36 4.99 12.32
N PHE A 80 -3.83 6.22 12.41
CA PHE A 80 -2.94 6.62 13.48
C PHE A 80 -3.65 6.73 14.83
N PHE A 81 -4.83 7.40 14.88
CA PHE A 81 -5.58 7.59 16.11
C PHE A 81 -6.39 6.35 16.53
N PHE A 82 -6.86 5.55 15.58
CA PHE A 82 -7.68 4.37 15.83
C PHE A 82 -6.95 3.06 15.52
N SER A 83 -5.61 3.03 15.68
CA SER A 83 -4.79 1.83 15.41
C SER A 83 -5.26 0.61 16.19
N ASP A 84 -5.63 0.75 17.47
CA ASP A 84 -6.10 -0.34 18.32
C ASP A 84 -7.41 -0.95 17.80
N LEU A 85 -8.33 -0.11 17.30
CA LEU A 85 -9.57 -0.57 16.68
C LEU A 85 -9.29 -1.33 15.40
N LEU A 86 -8.41 -0.79 14.55
CA LEU A 86 -8.03 -1.45 13.31
C LEU A 86 -7.37 -2.82 13.57
N VAL A 87 -6.41 -2.89 14.49
CA VAL A 87 -5.76 -4.15 14.83
C VAL A 87 -6.77 -5.16 15.37
N LYS A 88 -7.70 -4.76 16.24
CA LYS A 88 -8.77 -5.64 16.71
C LYS A 88 -9.65 -6.18 15.57
N LEU A 89 -9.96 -5.37 14.56
CA LEU A 89 -10.73 -5.80 13.39
C LEU A 89 -9.96 -6.80 12.51
N PHE A 90 -8.63 -6.72 12.50
CA PHE A 90 -7.78 -7.59 11.67
C PHE A 90 -7.29 -8.85 12.40
N SER A 91 -7.44 -8.91 13.75
CA SER A 91 -6.89 -9.99 14.57
C SER A 91 -7.59 -10.09 15.93
N PHE A 92 -8.82 -10.59 15.94
CA PHE A 92 -9.61 -10.77 17.17
C PHE A 92 -8.96 -11.74 18.18
N GLY A 93 -8.10 -12.65 17.74
CA GLY A 93 -7.49 -13.67 18.56
C GLY A 93 -6.21 -13.24 19.28
N PHE A 94 -5.72 -12.00 19.09
CA PHE A 94 -4.49 -11.57 19.74
C PHE A 94 -4.69 -11.38 21.24
N ASP A 95 -3.70 -11.85 22.03
CA ASP A 95 -3.57 -11.47 23.42
C ASP A 95 -3.25 -9.98 23.56
N ARG A 96 -3.41 -9.46 24.77
CA ARG A 96 -3.26 -8.02 25.02
C ARG A 96 -1.88 -7.47 24.66
N ALA A 97 -0.82 -8.24 24.95
CA ALA A 97 0.56 -7.82 24.64
C ALA A 97 0.82 -7.76 23.14
N THR A 98 0.39 -8.75 22.38
CA THR A 98 0.50 -8.80 20.93
C THR A 98 -0.33 -7.70 20.27
N LEU A 99 -1.52 -7.40 20.80
CA LEU A 99 -2.38 -6.33 20.31
C LEU A 99 -1.73 -4.94 20.50
N GLU A 100 -1.20 -4.65 21.69
CA GLU A 100 -0.52 -3.38 21.98
C GLU A 100 0.70 -3.20 21.05
N LEU A 101 1.46 -4.27 20.81
CA LEU A 101 2.60 -4.26 19.90
C LEU A 101 2.18 -4.04 18.44
N ALA A 102 1.16 -4.76 17.97
CA ALA A 102 0.62 -4.60 16.62
C ALA A 102 0.06 -3.19 16.40
N SER A 103 -0.61 -2.61 17.41
CA SER A 103 -1.09 -1.23 17.35
C SER A 103 0.05 -0.22 17.25
N PHE A 104 1.12 -0.40 18.00
CA PHE A 104 2.32 0.43 17.89
C PHE A 104 2.96 0.32 16.49
N TYR A 105 3.09 -0.89 15.96
CA TYR A 105 3.61 -1.10 14.60
C TYR A 105 2.67 -0.52 13.53
N THR A 106 1.36 -0.57 13.75
CA THR A 106 0.36 0.02 12.84
C THR A 106 0.51 1.53 12.76
N LYS A 107 0.77 2.23 13.87
CA LYS A 107 1.04 3.68 13.87
C LYS A 107 2.24 4.06 13.00
N ILE A 108 3.23 3.18 12.89
CA ILE A 108 4.40 3.37 12.00
C ILE A 108 4.04 3.00 10.57
N SER A 109 3.44 1.82 10.37
CA SER A 109 3.18 1.27 9.03
C SER A 109 2.15 2.07 8.25
N ILE A 110 1.20 2.75 8.93
CA ILE A 110 0.16 3.52 8.25
C ILE A 110 0.72 4.69 7.41
N PHE A 111 1.94 5.18 7.71
CA PHE A 111 2.64 6.13 6.87
C PHE A 111 2.89 5.61 5.44
N SER A 112 2.95 4.30 5.27
CA SER A 112 3.16 3.69 3.94
C SER A 112 1.98 3.91 2.99
N ILE A 113 0.81 4.35 3.45
CA ILE A 113 -0.34 4.64 2.59
C ILE A 113 -0.01 5.72 1.54
N PHE A 114 0.81 6.71 1.89
CA PHE A 114 1.22 7.76 0.96
C PHE A 114 2.06 7.22 -0.22
N PRO A 115 3.19 6.53 0.02
CA PRO A 115 3.97 5.97 -1.07
C PRO A 115 3.21 4.87 -1.83
N ILE A 116 2.40 4.03 -1.19
CA ILE A 116 1.60 3.01 -1.87
C ILE A 116 0.72 3.63 -2.95
N ILE A 117 -0.05 4.67 -2.61
CA ILE A 117 -0.94 5.35 -3.54
C ILE A 117 -0.16 6.06 -4.65
N LEU A 118 0.89 6.81 -4.31
CA LEU A 118 1.67 7.54 -5.29
C LEU A 118 2.42 6.61 -6.26
N VAL A 119 3.01 5.54 -5.77
CA VAL A 119 3.67 4.50 -6.58
C VAL A 119 2.67 3.89 -7.57
N SER A 120 1.47 3.61 -7.14
CA SER A 120 0.44 3.01 -7.99
C SER A 120 -0.01 3.96 -9.09
N ILE A 121 -0.27 5.25 -8.77
CA ILE A 121 -0.65 6.25 -9.79
C ILE A 121 0.51 6.50 -10.76
N PHE A 122 1.73 6.65 -10.26
CA PHE A 122 2.90 6.89 -11.11
C PHE A 122 3.27 5.67 -11.95
N SER A 123 3.05 4.46 -11.44
CA SER A 123 3.17 3.23 -12.24
C SER A 123 2.17 3.23 -13.40
N GLY A 124 0.90 3.55 -13.14
CA GLY A 124 -0.11 3.71 -14.18
C GLY A 124 0.27 4.81 -15.18
N PHE A 125 0.76 5.97 -14.72
CA PHE A 125 1.23 7.05 -15.58
C PHE A 125 2.42 6.64 -16.46
N LEU A 126 3.35 5.86 -15.94
CA LEU A 126 4.48 5.34 -16.73
C LEU A 126 4.03 4.28 -17.74
N GLN A 127 3.06 3.44 -17.37
CA GLN A 127 2.49 2.42 -18.28
C GLN A 127 1.79 3.06 -19.49
N VAL A 128 0.96 4.11 -19.31
CA VAL A 128 0.31 4.82 -20.44
C VAL A 128 1.31 5.56 -21.33
N ASN A 129 2.53 5.78 -20.84
CA ASN A 129 3.66 6.31 -21.61
C ASN A 129 4.63 5.21 -22.10
N ASN A 130 4.20 3.93 -22.15
CA ASN A 130 4.96 2.76 -22.62
C ASN A 130 6.26 2.50 -21.84
N LYS A 131 6.32 2.84 -20.56
CA LYS A 131 7.49 2.63 -19.69
C LYS A 131 7.30 1.44 -18.75
N PHE A 132 6.83 0.30 -19.28
CA PHE A 132 6.51 -0.91 -18.50
C PHE A 132 7.73 -1.49 -17.77
N LEU A 133 8.91 -1.48 -18.39
CA LEU A 133 10.13 -2.02 -17.79
C LEU A 133 10.50 -1.33 -16.47
N ILE A 134 10.32 0.00 -16.38
CA ILE A 134 10.63 0.75 -15.17
C ILE A 134 9.74 0.28 -14.02
N VAL A 135 8.46 0.07 -14.32
CA VAL A 135 7.49 -0.42 -13.33
C VAL A 135 7.81 -1.86 -12.90
N ALA A 136 8.23 -2.71 -13.83
CA ALA A 136 8.61 -4.09 -13.51
C ALA A 136 9.85 -4.17 -12.59
N PHE A 137 10.83 -3.28 -12.79
CA PHE A 137 12.06 -3.26 -11.98
C PHE A 137 11.90 -2.67 -10.58
N ILE A 138 10.77 -2.06 -10.25
CA ILE A 138 10.53 -1.40 -8.95
C ILE A 138 10.68 -2.36 -7.76
N SER A 139 10.36 -3.64 -7.95
CA SER A 139 10.40 -4.65 -6.90
C SER A 139 11.81 -5.02 -6.45
N ILE A 140 12.83 -4.86 -7.31
CA ILE A 140 14.20 -5.29 -7.02
C ILE A 140 14.80 -4.48 -5.87
N PRO A 141 14.91 -3.12 -5.96
CA PRO A 141 15.48 -2.33 -4.88
C PRO A 141 14.65 -2.42 -3.59
N THR A 142 13.34 -2.57 -3.71
CA THR A 142 12.44 -2.71 -2.55
C THR A 142 12.74 -3.98 -1.77
N ASN A 143 12.84 -5.12 -2.45
CA ASN A 143 13.18 -6.38 -1.79
C ASN A 143 14.57 -6.35 -1.16
N PHE A 144 15.53 -5.66 -1.79
CA PHE A 144 16.87 -5.49 -1.23
C PHE A 144 16.83 -4.73 0.12
N ILE A 145 16.13 -3.58 0.17
CA ILE A 145 15.98 -2.79 1.39
C ILE A 145 15.28 -3.61 2.48
N TYR A 146 14.26 -4.37 2.10
CA TYR A 146 13.53 -5.22 3.02
C TYR A 146 14.41 -6.30 3.64
N ILE A 147 15.20 -7.05 2.83
CA ILE A 147 16.11 -8.09 3.31
C ILE A 147 17.20 -7.50 4.20
N MET A 148 17.76 -6.35 3.80
CA MET A 148 18.73 -5.62 4.61
C MET A 148 18.14 -5.20 5.96
N GLY A 149 16.91 -4.69 5.97
CA GLY A 149 16.19 -4.32 7.19
C GLY A 149 15.92 -5.51 8.10
N SER A 150 15.54 -6.66 7.53
CA SER A 150 15.35 -7.91 8.28
C SER A 150 16.66 -8.37 8.94
N TYR A 151 17.77 -8.30 8.23
CA TYR A 151 19.09 -8.64 8.77
C TYR A 151 19.51 -7.70 9.90
N ILE A 152 19.33 -6.38 9.73
CA ILE A 152 19.65 -5.38 10.76
C ILE A 152 18.78 -5.59 12.00
N ALA A 153 17.47 -5.77 11.82
CA ALA A 153 16.53 -6.01 12.92
C ALA A 153 16.92 -7.27 13.72
N TYR A 154 17.32 -8.33 13.01
CA TYR A 154 17.82 -9.56 13.63
C TYR A 154 19.10 -9.33 14.44
N LYS A 155 20.10 -8.63 13.87
CA LYS A 155 21.38 -8.36 14.53
C LYS A 155 21.27 -7.44 15.75
N THR A 156 20.37 -6.48 15.70
CA THR A 156 20.16 -5.50 16.79
C THR A 156 19.18 -5.99 17.85
N ASN A 157 18.45 -7.07 17.59
CA ASN A 157 17.29 -7.53 18.38
C ASN A 157 16.20 -6.46 18.56
N ILE A 158 16.12 -5.48 17.63
CA ILE A 158 15.13 -4.40 17.65
C ILE A 158 14.12 -4.65 16.52
N PHE A 159 13.01 -5.32 16.85
CA PHE A 159 11.99 -5.70 15.87
C PHE A 159 11.33 -4.49 15.18
N THR A 160 11.24 -3.35 15.84
CA THR A 160 10.74 -2.09 15.28
C THR A 160 11.52 -1.65 14.03
N MET A 161 12.80 -1.99 13.94
CA MET A 161 13.60 -1.72 12.74
C MET A 161 13.02 -2.39 11.49
N LEU A 162 12.46 -3.61 11.62
CA LEU A 162 11.82 -4.29 10.51
C LEU A 162 10.65 -3.48 9.93
N VAL A 163 9.80 -2.93 10.81
CA VAL A 163 8.66 -2.08 10.41
C VAL A 163 9.15 -0.80 9.72
N LEU A 164 10.17 -0.16 10.29
CA LEU A 164 10.75 1.06 9.72
C LEU A 164 11.37 0.82 8.34
N PHE A 165 12.16 -0.25 8.18
CA PHE A 165 12.74 -0.60 6.87
C PHE A 165 11.69 -0.99 5.85
N THR A 166 10.58 -1.59 6.26
CA THR A 166 9.45 -1.86 5.37
C THR A 166 8.82 -0.57 4.88
N CYS A 167 8.58 0.40 5.75
CA CYS A 167 8.11 1.72 5.36
C CYS A 167 9.12 2.42 4.44
N LEU A 168 10.40 2.40 4.78
CA LEU A 168 11.48 2.98 3.95
C LEU A 168 11.53 2.34 2.56
N ALA A 169 11.33 1.03 2.45
CA ALA A 169 11.28 0.33 1.17
C ALA A 169 10.16 0.85 0.28
N MET A 170 8.98 1.15 0.85
CA MET A 170 7.86 1.74 0.11
C MET A 170 8.16 3.18 -0.34
N PHE A 171 8.78 4.00 0.51
CA PHE A 171 9.24 5.34 0.11
C PHE A 171 10.32 5.28 -0.97
N PHE A 172 11.20 4.30 -0.90
CA PHE A 172 12.24 4.12 -1.91
C PHE A 172 11.66 3.77 -3.29
N GLN A 173 10.58 3.00 -3.34
CA GLN A 173 9.84 2.78 -4.60
C GLN A 173 9.42 4.11 -5.23
N LEU A 174 8.87 5.02 -4.43
CA LEU A 174 8.44 6.33 -4.90
C LEU A 174 9.64 7.15 -5.41
N ILE A 175 10.74 7.19 -4.63
CA ILE A 175 11.96 7.88 -5.01
C ILE A 175 12.54 7.32 -6.32
N PHE A 176 12.50 5.99 -6.49
CA PHE A 176 12.96 5.33 -7.71
C PHE A 176 12.12 5.70 -8.95
N LEU A 177 10.78 5.75 -8.81
CA LEU A 177 9.89 6.08 -9.92
C LEU A 177 9.91 7.56 -10.31
N TYR A 178 10.05 8.44 -9.35
CA TYR A 178 9.84 9.88 -9.52
C TYR A 178 10.70 10.53 -10.62
N PRO A 179 12.00 10.23 -10.78
CA PRO A 179 12.81 10.75 -11.90
C PRO A 179 12.24 10.40 -13.28
N PHE A 180 11.70 9.19 -13.43
CA PHE A 180 11.11 8.75 -14.70
C PHE A 180 9.77 9.45 -14.97
N VAL A 181 9.00 9.75 -13.94
CA VAL A 181 7.78 10.54 -14.03
C VAL A 181 8.10 11.97 -14.50
N LEU A 182 9.15 12.60 -13.96
CA LEU A 182 9.62 13.93 -14.38
C LEU A 182 10.12 13.91 -15.83
N LYS A 183 10.88 12.89 -16.25
CA LYS A 183 11.34 12.74 -17.65
C LYS A 183 10.17 12.66 -18.65
N ASN A 184 9.01 12.16 -18.25
CA ASN A 184 7.79 12.16 -19.04
C ASN A 184 6.99 13.50 -18.96
N LYS A 185 7.67 14.59 -18.53
CA LYS A 185 7.13 15.95 -18.46
C LYS A 185 5.88 16.06 -17.57
N PHE A 186 5.79 15.26 -16.53
CA PHE A 186 4.82 15.47 -15.47
C PHE A 186 5.34 16.56 -14.53
N ARG A 187 4.49 17.53 -14.21
CA ARG A 187 4.80 18.59 -13.24
C ARG A 187 3.76 18.55 -12.14
N PHE A 188 4.20 18.28 -10.93
CA PHE A 188 3.33 18.32 -9.76
C PHE A 188 2.91 19.77 -9.46
N SER A 189 1.63 19.96 -9.16
CA SER A 189 1.06 21.24 -8.76
C SER A 189 -0.04 21.01 -7.74
N PHE A 190 0.01 21.70 -6.62
CA PHE A 190 -1.03 21.67 -5.58
C PHE A 190 -2.29 22.42 -6.06
N LYS A 191 -3.12 21.72 -6.85
CA LYS A 191 -4.42 22.23 -7.28
C LYS A 191 -5.43 21.10 -7.18
N VAL A 192 -6.32 21.18 -6.21
CA VAL A 192 -7.41 20.21 -6.01
C VAL A 192 -8.67 20.75 -6.66
N ASN A 193 -9.28 19.94 -7.52
CA ASN A 193 -10.59 20.21 -8.09
C ASN A 193 -11.47 18.96 -7.91
N LEU A 194 -12.28 18.97 -6.86
CA LEU A 194 -13.23 17.89 -6.57
C LEU A 194 -14.41 17.82 -7.54
N TYR A 195 -14.70 18.93 -8.25
CA TYR A 195 -15.80 19.02 -9.23
C TYR A 195 -15.37 18.63 -10.65
N ASP A 196 -14.17 18.06 -10.84
CA ASP A 196 -13.70 17.60 -12.15
C ASP A 196 -14.58 16.43 -12.63
N LYS A 197 -15.24 16.64 -13.79
CA LYS A 197 -16.13 15.63 -14.40
C LYS A 197 -15.42 14.31 -14.70
N ASN A 198 -14.15 14.36 -15.10
CA ASN A 198 -13.37 13.16 -15.38
C ASN A 198 -13.03 12.40 -14.10
N LEU A 199 -12.76 13.11 -13.00
CA LEU A 199 -12.56 12.52 -11.69
C LEU A 199 -13.84 11.79 -11.22
N HIS A 200 -15.01 12.44 -11.32
CA HIS A 200 -16.30 11.83 -10.98
C HIS A 200 -16.58 10.58 -11.81
N LYS A 201 -16.32 10.65 -13.12
CA LYS A 201 -16.49 9.51 -14.02
C LYS A 201 -15.55 8.36 -13.65
N LEU A 202 -14.29 8.68 -13.29
CA LEU A 202 -13.32 7.68 -12.80
C LEU A 202 -13.81 7.01 -11.51
N LEU A 203 -14.29 7.78 -10.53
CA LEU A 203 -14.80 7.25 -9.27
C LEU A 203 -16.03 6.36 -9.50
N MET A 204 -16.97 6.76 -10.35
CA MET A 204 -18.13 5.94 -10.70
C MET A 204 -17.75 4.62 -11.39
N LEU A 205 -16.77 4.64 -12.29
CA LEU A 205 -16.24 3.43 -12.93
C LEU A 205 -15.50 2.53 -11.93
N GLY A 206 -14.90 3.11 -10.90
CA GLY A 206 -14.22 2.39 -9.84
C GLY A 206 -15.14 1.60 -8.92
N ILE A 207 -16.38 2.04 -8.70
CA ILE A 207 -17.31 1.40 -7.74
C ILE A 207 -17.54 -0.10 -8.02
N PRO A 208 -17.91 -0.54 -9.23
CA PRO A 208 -18.06 -1.96 -9.51
C PRO A 208 -16.79 -2.77 -9.31
N ILE A 209 -15.64 -2.18 -9.64
CA ILE A 209 -14.33 -2.81 -9.49
C ILE A 209 -13.97 -2.93 -8.00
N ILE A 210 -14.25 -1.87 -7.21
CA ILE A 210 -14.07 -1.89 -5.74
C ILE A 210 -14.88 -3.03 -5.12
N ILE A 211 -16.14 -3.20 -5.52
CA ILE A 211 -16.99 -4.30 -5.01
C ILE A 211 -16.37 -5.65 -5.34
N GLY A 212 -15.89 -5.86 -6.57
CA GLY A 212 -15.23 -7.11 -6.97
C GLY A 212 -13.93 -7.39 -6.20
N THR A 213 -13.05 -6.40 -6.10
CA THR A 213 -11.76 -6.56 -5.42
C THR A 213 -11.88 -6.59 -3.89
N SER A 214 -12.92 -5.97 -3.32
CA SER A 214 -13.16 -6.00 -1.88
C SER A 214 -13.48 -7.40 -1.36
N LEU A 215 -14.11 -8.26 -2.17
CA LEU A 215 -14.39 -9.64 -1.79
C LEU A 215 -13.10 -10.42 -1.51
N GLU A 216 -12.09 -10.28 -2.35
CA GLU A 216 -10.78 -10.92 -2.13
C GLU A 216 -10.09 -10.39 -0.86
N GLN A 217 -10.16 -9.08 -0.63
CA GLN A 217 -9.57 -8.46 0.55
C GLN A 217 -10.30 -8.85 1.84
N ILE A 218 -11.63 -8.93 1.80
CA ILE A 218 -12.45 -9.38 2.93
C ILE A 218 -12.16 -10.86 3.24
N ASN A 219 -12.04 -11.70 2.22
CA ASN A 219 -11.68 -13.10 2.41
C ASN A 219 -10.31 -13.24 3.09
N SER A 220 -9.30 -12.52 2.60
CA SER A 220 -7.97 -12.48 3.22
C SER A 220 -8.00 -11.96 4.67
N LEU A 221 -8.89 -11.00 4.99
CA LEU A 221 -9.10 -10.52 6.35
C LEU A 221 -9.69 -11.60 7.25
N ILE A 222 -10.72 -12.31 6.78
CA ILE A 222 -11.36 -13.41 7.53
C ILE A 222 -10.32 -14.48 7.82
N ASP A 223 -9.54 -14.89 6.84
CA ASP A 223 -8.51 -15.91 6.99
C ASP A 223 -7.48 -15.52 8.05
N ARG A 224 -6.98 -14.28 8.05
CA ARG A 224 -6.04 -13.77 9.06
C ARG A 224 -6.66 -13.69 10.44
N THR A 225 -7.92 -13.26 10.51
CA THR A 225 -8.65 -13.14 11.77
C THR A 225 -8.82 -14.55 12.40
N VAL A 226 -9.17 -15.55 11.61
CA VAL A 226 -9.25 -16.94 12.07
C VAL A 226 -7.88 -17.45 12.48
N ALA A 227 -6.84 -17.23 11.68
CA ALA A 227 -5.47 -17.63 12.01
C ALA A 227 -4.99 -16.99 13.32
N SER A 228 -5.34 -15.75 13.62
CA SER A 228 -4.96 -15.08 14.87
C SER A 228 -5.48 -15.77 16.13
N GLY A 229 -6.56 -16.54 16.02
CA GLY A 229 -7.14 -17.32 17.11
C GLY A 229 -6.50 -18.70 17.32
N LEU A 230 -5.65 -19.16 16.41
CA LEU A 230 -5.06 -20.51 16.46
C LEU A 230 -3.75 -20.60 17.27
N GLY A 231 -3.20 -19.48 17.72
CA GLY A 231 -1.96 -19.42 18.51
C GLY A 231 -0.86 -18.56 17.87
N SER A 232 0.24 -18.39 18.60
CA SER A 232 1.36 -17.56 18.15
C SER A 232 2.04 -18.12 16.90
N GLY A 233 2.32 -17.26 15.91
CA GLY A 233 2.96 -17.64 14.64
C GLY A 233 2.00 -18.15 13.57
N SER A 234 0.70 -18.31 13.87
CA SER A 234 -0.27 -18.88 12.93
C SER A 234 -0.51 -18.03 11.69
N ILE A 235 -0.46 -16.70 11.80
CA ILE A 235 -0.60 -15.79 10.67
C ILE A 235 0.60 -15.93 9.72
N GLN A 236 1.80 -16.08 10.26
CA GLN A 236 2.98 -16.31 9.44
C GLN A 236 2.93 -17.65 8.73
N MET A 237 2.50 -18.74 9.42
CA MET A 237 2.34 -20.05 8.79
C MET A 237 1.33 -20.01 7.65
N GLN A 238 0.18 -19.36 7.84
CA GLN A 238 -0.82 -19.18 6.80
C GLN A 238 -0.24 -18.53 5.54
N GLN A 239 0.61 -17.52 5.69
CA GLN A 239 1.22 -16.79 4.58
C GLN A 239 2.22 -17.63 3.76
N PHE A 240 2.70 -18.75 4.31
CA PHE A 240 3.53 -19.73 3.61
C PHE A 240 2.75 -20.72 2.75
N TYR A 241 1.47 -20.96 3.07
CA TYR A 241 0.62 -21.94 2.38
C TYR A 241 -0.25 -21.30 1.27
N LEU A 242 -0.28 -19.97 1.15
CA LEU A 242 -0.94 -19.21 0.08
C LEU A 242 0.09 -18.71 -0.95
#